data_d74599066d553be694ca4923504dcfc7
#
_entry.id   d74599066d553be694ca4923504dcfc7
#
_cell.length_a   1.000
_cell.length_b   1.000
_cell.length_c   1.000
_cell.angle_alpha   90.00
_cell.angle_beta   90.00
_cell.angle_gamma   90.00
#
_symmetry.space_group_name_H-M   'P 1'
#
loop_
_entity.id
_entity.type
_entity.pdbx_description
1 polymer ?
#
loop_
_entity_poly.entity_id
_entity_poly.type
_entity_poly.pdbx_seq_one_letter_code
_entity_poly.pdbx_strand_id
1 'polypeptide(L)'
;MQRRTLGILVVVGLVLGVGGGLAWWFNDQAQMKPDTTTNRQAVVKPVKPQPKKKTKSRPESTIKATAATREIDAILRANRFVGTALVVRSGKIIYEQGMGYADATRHKTNGVNSVYQLASVQKSLTAGLVMKLAAENKLALTDPLAKYYPRIKGARRITLRDMLDMKSGLRLVAFPDKLNSENGMLRFVQKNVISQPRNIGKWDYSPVNFMLLAGIIQQVSGESYRQYFTDNIIRPWHLNHTGFVFNMAHRRAYSQGYQNSDMADVAATYNSRYPESRASMFYQFGTGQVYMSVHDLFVAERNMLQGKLYPASDVNTLLTPGSSSMYGGGAYVYPNYIRVHGLAYGYEATALVSKTGQDGVVLLSNYYRANQLSQTPAMQIWNLLSAGQLKS
;
A
#
# COMPACT_ATOMS: atom_id res chain seq x y z
N MET A 1 -37.34 42.67 10.77
CA MET A 1 -37.48 41.22 10.78
C MET A 1 -36.69 40.64 9.63
N GLN A 2 -35.43 40.31 9.86
CA GLN A 2 -34.56 39.55 8.94
C GLN A 2 -33.34 39.13 9.71
N ARG A 3 -33.30 37.89 10.14
CA ARG A 3 -32.09 37.19 10.57
C ARG A 3 -32.36 35.70 10.45
N ARG A 4 -31.60 35.02 9.63
CA ARG A 4 -31.15 33.64 9.70
C ARG A 4 -30.98 33.04 8.30
N THR A 5 -29.78 33.13 7.77
CA THR A 5 -29.22 32.11 6.86
C THR A 5 -27.75 32.45 6.65
N LEU A 6 -26.93 31.97 7.57
CA LEU A 6 -25.46 31.86 7.37
C LEU A 6 -25.00 30.71 8.23
N GLY A 7 -24.77 29.57 7.63
CA GLY A 7 -24.28 28.43 8.40
C GLY A 7 -24.35 27.08 7.70
N ILE A 8 -24.17 26.98 6.38
CA ILE A 8 -23.94 25.69 5.69
C ILE A 8 -23.14 25.98 4.41
N LEU A 9 -21.86 26.23 4.52
CA LEU A 9 -20.99 26.38 3.32
C LEU A 9 -19.50 26.19 3.60
N VAL A 10 -19.11 25.39 4.61
CA VAL A 10 -17.68 25.12 4.89
C VAL A 10 -17.31 23.62 4.81
N VAL A 11 -18.26 22.71 4.63
CA VAL A 11 -17.97 21.26 4.65
C VAL A 11 -17.77 20.64 3.28
N VAL A 12 -18.13 21.31 2.18
CA VAL A 12 -18.07 20.75 0.81
C VAL A 12 -16.69 20.92 0.14
N GLY A 13 -15.85 21.83 0.63
CA GLY A 13 -14.56 22.16 -0.02
C GLY A 13 -13.43 21.16 0.18
N LEU A 14 -13.49 20.24 1.16
CA LEU A 14 -12.39 19.32 1.50
C LEU A 14 -12.49 17.95 0.83
N VAL A 15 -13.59 17.60 0.19
CA VAL A 15 -13.79 16.30 -0.47
C VAL A 15 -13.33 16.32 -1.93
N LEU A 16 -13.26 17.48 -2.58
CA LEU A 16 -12.92 17.57 -4.01
C LEU A 16 -11.42 17.51 -4.32
N GLY A 17 -10.54 17.76 -3.36
CA GLY A 17 -9.07 17.67 -3.56
C GLY A 17 -8.53 16.23 -3.64
N VAL A 18 -9.20 15.26 -3.03
CA VAL A 18 -8.77 13.86 -3.01
C VAL A 18 -9.34 13.07 -4.20
N GLY A 19 -10.48 13.51 -4.75
CA GLY A 19 -11.17 12.84 -5.85
C GLY A 19 -10.46 12.94 -7.20
N GLY A 20 -9.76 14.03 -7.48
CA GLY A 20 -9.13 14.25 -8.80
C GLY A 20 -7.93 13.33 -9.07
N GLY A 21 -7.10 13.06 -8.07
CA GLY A 21 -5.95 12.16 -8.19
C GLY A 21 -6.35 10.68 -8.28
N LEU A 22 -7.39 10.29 -7.54
CA LEU A 22 -7.93 8.94 -7.56
C LEU A 22 -8.74 8.68 -8.84
N ALA A 23 -9.57 9.62 -9.29
CA ALA A 23 -10.33 9.49 -10.53
C ALA A 23 -9.40 9.37 -11.76
N TRP A 24 -8.30 10.11 -11.78
CA TRP A 24 -7.31 9.98 -12.86
C TRP A 24 -6.59 8.62 -12.80
N TRP A 25 -6.23 8.13 -11.63
CA TRP A 25 -5.60 6.83 -11.45
C TRP A 25 -6.55 5.67 -11.82
N PHE A 26 -7.87 5.78 -11.53
CA PHE A 26 -8.88 4.81 -11.94
C PHE A 26 -9.16 4.83 -13.45
N ASN A 27 -9.22 6.00 -14.06
CA ASN A 27 -9.38 6.12 -15.52
C ASN A 27 -8.18 5.52 -16.27
N ASP A 28 -7.00 5.61 -15.66
CA ASP A 28 -5.75 5.07 -16.13
C ASP A 28 -5.72 3.51 -16.07
N GLN A 29 -6.27 2.92 -15.00
CA GLN A 29 -6.42 1.46 -14.85
C GLN A 29 -7.48 0.88 -15.78
N ALA A 30 -8.55 1.62 -16.08
CA ALA A 30 -9.64 1.19 -16.95
C ALA A 30 -9.22 1.06 -18.44
N GLN A 31 -8.12 1.69 -18.83
CA GLN A 31 -7.60 1.63 -20.21
C GLN A 31 -6.75 0.37 -20.50
N MET A 32 -6.38 -0.41 -19.50
CA MET A 32 -5.64 -1.67 -19.69
C MET A 32 -6.61 -2.81 -20.03
N LYS A 33 -6.85 -3.07 -21.32
CA LYS A 33 -7.63 -4.22 -21.78
C LYS A 33 -6.91 -5.53 -21.44
N PRO A 34 -7.62 -6.58 -21.02
CA PRO A 34 -7.04 -7.90 -20.77
C PRO A 34 -6.54 -8.50 -22.09
N ASP A 35 -5.28 -8.93 -22.11
CA ASP A 35 -4.68 -9.60 -23.26
C ASP A 35 -5.09 -11.09 -23.30
N THR A 36 -5.85 -11.47 -24.34
CA THR A 36 -6.30 -12.85 -24.58
C THR A 36 -5.35 -13.55 -25.55
N THR A 37 -4.08 -13.66 -25.26
CA THR A 37 -3.15 -14.45 -26.06
C THR A 37 -2.55 -15.62 -25.29
N THR A 38 -2.78 -16.76 -25.90
CA THR A 38 -2.49 -18.14 -25.50
C THR A 38 -1.00 -18.39 -25.13
N ASN A 39 -0.83 -19.10 -24.06
CA ASN A 39 0.37 -19.62 -23.44
C ASN A 39 1.24 -20.47 -24.40
N ARG A 40 2.50 -20.06 -24.62
CA ARG A 40 3.60 -20.95 -25.02
C ARG A 40 4.65 -20.95 -23.92
N GLN A 41 4.77 -22.07 -23.24
CA GLN A 41 5.72 -22.33 -22.18
C GLN A 41 7.16 -22.28 -22.69
N ALA A 42 7.98 -21.40 -22.11
CA ALA A 42 9.44 -21.47 -22.23
C ALA A 42 9.97 -22.38 -21.10
N VAL A 43 10.69 -23.42 -21.49
CA VAL A 43 11.33 -24.41 -20.61
C VAL A 43 12.47 -23.72 -19.84
N VAL A 44 12.29 -23.56 -18.53
CA VAL A 44 13.33 -23.12 -17.59
C VAL A 44 13.90 -24.36 -16.89
N LYS A 45 15.23 -24.56 -16.97
CA LYS A 45 15.94 -25.68 -16.30
C LYS A 45 15.70 -25.64 -14.78
N PRO A 46 15.51 -26.80 -14.12
CA PRO A 46 15.19 -26.85 -12.70
C PRO A 46 16.41 -26.54 -11.84
N VAL A 47 16.26 -25.52 -10.99
CA VAL A 47 17.14 -25.26 -9.84
C VAL A 47 16.77 -26.25 -8.72
N LYS A 48 17.75 -26.99 -8.16
CA LYS A 48 17.55 -27.94 -7.07
C LYS A 48 16.86 -27.25 -5.88
N PRO A 49 15.80 -27.86 -5.30
CA PRO A 49 15.12 -27.27 -4.16
C PRO A 49 15.98 -27.41 -2.90
N GLN A 50 16.26 -26.29 -2.24
CA GLN A 50 16.72 -26.32 -0.85
C GLN A 50 15.59 -26.77 0.08
N PRO A 51 15.88 -27.49 1.19
CA PRO A 51 14.87 -28.01 2.09
C PRO A 51 14.08 -26.87 2.75
N LYS A 52 12.79 -26.79 2.44
CA LYS A 52 11.86 -25.82 3.04
C LYS A 52 11.70 -26.14 4.53
N LYS A 53 12.27 -25.31 5.42
CA LYS A 53 11.83 -25.26 6.81
C LYS A 53 10.31 -25.08 6.84
N LYS A 54 9.58 -26.02 7.46
CA LYS A 54 8.13 -25.91 7.68
C LYS A 54 7.89 -24.68 8.56
N THR A 55 7.47 -23.58 7.97
CA THR A 55 6.93 -22.42 8.70
C THR A 55 5.63 -22.86 9.34
N LYS A 56 5.56 -22.86 10.68
CA LYS A 56 4.30 -23.07 11.41
C LYS A 56 3.36 -21.95 11.03
N SER A 57 2.23 -22.29 10.39
CA SER A 57 1.13 -21.34 10.21
C SER A 57 0.65 -20.92 11.61
N ARG A 58 0.39 -19.62 11.79
CA ARG A 58 -0.25 -19.13 13.01
C ARG A 58 -1.62 -19.80 13.12
N PRO A 59 -2.03 -20.33 14.31
CA PRO A 59 -3.34 -20.95 14.46
C PRO A 59 -4.45 -19.93 14.13
N GLU A 60 -5.60 -20.42 13.64
CA GLU A 60 -6.80 -19.60 13.50
C GLU A 60 -7.08 -18.87 14.82
N SER A 61 -7.51 -17.60 14.70
CA SER A 61 -7.66 -16.72 15.84
C SER A 61 -8.55 -17.34 16.93
N THR A 62 -7.98 -17.51 18.13
CA THR A 62 -8.70 -17.92 19.36
C THR A 62 -9.14 -16.72 20.19
N ILE A 63 -9.41 -15.56 19.52
CA ILE A 63 -9.83 -14.34 20.24
C ILE A 63 -11.23 -14.59 20.84
N LYS A 64 -11.32 -14.44 22.18
CA LYS A 64 -12.57 -14.59 22.91
C LYS A 64 -13.58 -13.54 22.47
N ALA A 65 -14.85 -13.92 22.39
CA ALA A 65 -15.95 -12.99 22.13
C ALA A 65 -16.10 -12.01 23.31
N THR A 66 -15.72 -10.76 23.10
CA THR A 66 -15.84 -9.65 24.08
C THR A 66 -16.82 -8.60 23.52
N ALA A 67 -17.14 -7.57 24.33
CA ALA A 67 -17.92 -6.44 23.83
C ALA A 67 -17.21 -5.75 22.65
N ALA A 68 -15.89 -5.54 22.76
CA ALA A 68 -15.08 -4.95 21.68
C ALA A 68 -15.12 -5.77 20.39
N THR A 69 -14.98 -7.10 20.46
CA THR A 69 -15.00 -7.93 19.25
C THR A 69 -16.35 -7.91 18.57
N ARG A 70 -17.46 -7.90 19.33
CA ARG A 70 -18.81 -7.78 18.77
C ARG A 70 -19.05 -6.44 18.09
N GLU A 71 -18.54 -5.35 18.67
CA GLU A 71 -18.67 -4.00 18.11
C GLU A 71 -17.88 -3.87 16.81
N ILE A 72 -16.64 -4.38 16.77
CA ILE A 72 -15.82 -4.44 15.55
C ILE A 72 -16.53 -5.27 14.48
N ASP A 73 -17.05 -6.45 14.82
CA ASP A 73 -17.83 -7.28 13.91
C ASP A 73 -19.04 -6.55 13.34
N ALA A 74 -19.78 -5.83 14.18
CA ALA A 74 -20.95 -5.05 13.76
C ALA A 74 -20.57 -3.98 12.72
N ILE A 75 -19.48 -3.24 12.96
CA ILE A 75 -18.97 -2.23 12.03
C ILE A 75 -18.58 -2.88 10.70
N LEU A 76 -17.80 -3.97 10.73
CA LEU A 76 -17.34 -4.65 9.52
C LEU A 76 -18.51 -5.22 8.71
N ARG A 77 -19.51 -5.84 9.36
CA ARG A 77 -20.72 -6.35 8.71
C ARG A 77 -21.59 -5.24 8.14
N ALA A 78 -21.81 -4.13 8.87
CA ALA A 78 -22.56 -2.97 8.39
C ALA A 78 -21.92 -2.36 7.14
N ASN A 79 -20.58 -2.39 7.06
CA ASN A 79 -19.82 -1.98 5.89
C ASN A 79 -19.58 -3.13 4.88
N ARG A 80 -20.21 -4.30 5.07
CA ARG A 80 -20.09 -5.46 4.16
C ARG A 80 -18.65 -5.80 3.79
N PHE A 81 -17.76 -5.68 4.77
CA PHE A 81 -16.34 -5.91 4.56
C PHE A 81 -16.06 -7.36 4.13
N VAL A 82 -15.22 -7.51 3.13
CA VAL A 82 -14.68 -8.80 2.67
C VAL A 82 -13.16 -8.71 2.71
N GLY A 83 -12.51 -9.64 3.40
CA GLY A 83 -11.06 -9.61 3.58
C GLY A 83 -10.64 -10.08 4.96
N THR A 84 -9.52 -9.57 5.47
CA THR A 84 -9.06 -9.83 6.85
C THR A 84 -8.88 -8.51 7.59
N ALA A 85 -9.35 -8.47 8.82
CA ALA A 85 -9.23 -7.33 9.73
C ALA A 85 -8.35 -7.68 10.93
N LEU A 86 -7.51 -6.74 11.36
CA LEU A 86 -6.70 -6.79 12.57
C LEU A 86 -6.88 -5.50 13.36
N VAL A 87 -7.12 -5.63 14.67
CA VAL A 87 -7.09 -4.49 15.60
C VAL A 87 -6.13 -4.80 16.74
N VAL A 88 -5.22 -3.88 16.98
CA VAL A 88 -4.22 -3.96 18.06
C VAL A 88 -4.43 -2.80 19.02
N ARG A 89 -4.40 -3.07 20.31
CA ARG A 89 -4.48 -2.09 21.40
C ARG A 89 -3.35 -2.34 22.40
N SER A 90 -2.56 -1.31 22.68
CA SER A 90 -1.43 -1.37 23.63
C SER A 90 -0.50 -2.57 23.33
N GLY A 91 -0.19 -2.79 22.07
CA GLY A 91 0.67 -3.87 21.59
C GLY A 91 0.03 -5.27 21.58
N LYS A 92 -1.23 -5.42 22.01
CA LYS A 92 -1.96 -6.70 22.05
C LYS A 92 -3.01 -6.76 20.97
N ILE A 93 -3.09 -7.88 20.26
CA ILE A 93 -4.17 -8.13 19.30
C ILE A 93 -5.46 -8.35 20.06
N ILE A 94 -6.46 -7.49 19.82
CA ILE A 94 -7.81 -7.59 20.41
C ILE A 94 -8.83 -8.12 19.40
N TYR A 95 -8.52 -8.07 18.11
CA TYR A 95 -9.34 -8.61 17.02
C TYR A 95 -8.47 -9.04 15.86
N GLU A 96 -8.74 -10.21 15.29
CA GLU A 96 -8.13 -10.67 14.06
C GLU A 96 -9.02 -11.74 13.42
N GLN A 97 -9.66 -11.41 12.29
CA GLN A 97 -10.62 -12.32 11.65
C GLN A 97 -10.70 -12.10 10.13
N GLY A 98 -10.88 -13.20 9.39
CA GLY A 98 -11.22 -13.18 7.97
C GLY A 98 -12.74 -13.19 7.74
N MET A 99 -13.21 -12.48 6.71
CA MET A 99 -14.62 -12.39 6.29
C MET A 99 -14.73 -12.62 4.79
N GLY A 100 -15.77 -13.35 4.38
CA GLY A 100 -16.03 -13.67 2.98
C GLY A 100 -15.00 -14.63 2.37
N TYR A 101 -15.04 -14.78 1.05
CA TYR A 101 -14.21 -15.76 0.35
C TYR A 101 -12.85 -15.18 -0.09
N ALA A 102 -11.80 -15.93 0.19
CA ALA A 102 -10.48 -15.76 -0.42
C ALA A 102 -10.48 -16.29 -1.87
N ASP A 103 -11.21 -17.36 -2.13
CA ASP A 103 -11.47 -17.91 -3.47
C ASP A 103 -12.88 -18.50 -3.48
N ALA A 104 -13.82 -17.78 -4.05
CA ALA A 104 -15.22 -18.17 -4.07
C ALA A 104 -15.46 -19.44 -4.90
N THR A 105 -14.69 -19.66 -5.97
CA THR A 105 -14.82 -20.86 -6.82
C THR A 105 -14.46 -22.14 -6.08
N ARG A 106 -13.54 -22.04 -5.10
CA ARG A 106 -13.09 -23.17 -4.27
C ARG A 106 -13.72 -23.16 -2.89
N HIS A 107 -14.69 -22.29 -2.62
CA HIS A 107 -15.30 -22.07 -1.30
C HIS A 107 -14.28 -21.83 -0.19
N LYS A 108 -13.11 -21.28 -0.53
CA LYS A 108 -12.05 -20.99 0.43
C LYS A 108 -12.33 -19.63 1.06
N THR A 109 -12.50 -19.60 2.39
CA THR A 109 -12.70 -18.35 3.15
C THR A 109 -11.39 -17.59 3.38
N ASN A 110 -11.49 -16.28 3.58
CA ASN A 110 -10.41 -15.47 4.14
C ASN A 110 -10.12 -15.91 5.57
N GLY A 111 -8.86 -15.83 5.98
CA GLY A 111 -8.40 -16.17 7.33
C GLY A 111 -7.25 -15.27 7.77
N VAL A 112 -6.81 -15.40 9.01
CA VAL A 112 -5.77 -14.55 9.62
C VAL A 112 -4.42 -14.57 8.88
N ASN A 113 -4.12 -15.65 8.16
CA ASN A 113 -2.91 -15.80 7.36
C ASN A 113 -3.12 -15.45 5.87
N SER A 114 -4.33 -15.04 5.47
CA SER A 114 -4.60 -14.63 4.10
C SER A 114 -3.69 -13.49 3.67
N VAL A 115 -3.23 -13.55 2.41
CA VAL A 115 -2.31 -12.55 1.87
C VAL A 115 -3.00 -11.75 0.77
N TYR A 116 -2.73 -10.46 0.77
CA TYR A 116 -3.33 -9.46 -0.10
C TYR A 116 -2.26 -8.57 -0.71
N GLN A 117 -2.46 -8.17 -1.95
CA GLN A 117 -1.60 -7.17 -2.56
C GLN A 117 -1.80 -5.82 -1.88
N LEU A 118 -0.70 -5.17 -1.52
CA LEU A 118 -0.73 -3.92 -0.76
C LEU A 118 -0.97 -2.69 -1.63
N ALA A 119 -0.72 -2.79 -2.93
CA ALA A 119 -0.75 -1.64 -3.82
C ALA A 119 0.03 -0.46 -3.21
N SER A 120 -0.51 0.75 -3.25
CA SER A 120 0.18 1.98 -2.83
C SER A 120 0.62 2.02 -1.36
N VAL A 121 0.17 1.11 -0.51
CA VAL A 121 0.73 0.98 0.86
C VAL A 121 2.23 0.66 0.82
N GLN A 122 2.70 -0.06 -0.21
CA GLN A 122 4.15 -0.32 -0.37
C GLN A 122 5.00 0.96 -0.38
N LYS A 123 4.44 2.12 -0.72
CA LYS A 123 5.21 3.37 -0.78
C LYS A 123 5.78 3.77 0.59
N SER A 124 5.08 3.51 1.69
CA SER A 124 5.62 3.74 3.04
C SER A 124 6.86 2.89 3.28
N LEU A 125 6.82 1.63 2.88
CA LEU A 125 7.95 0.70 3.03
C LEU A 125 9.13 1.10 2.13
N THR A 126 8.86 1.53 0.88
CA THR A 126 9.89 2.06 -0.03
C THR A 126 10.52 3.33 0.54
N ALA A 127 9.72 4.24 1.12
CA ALA A 127 10.21 5.43 1.79
C ALA A 127 11.12 5.07 2.99
N GLY A 128 10.75 4.07 3.76
CA GLY A 128 11.55 3.54 4.86
C GLY A 128 12.93 3.06 4.39
N LEU A 129 13.00 2.36 3.25
CA LEU A 129 14.28 1.92 2.67
C LEU A 129 15.13 3.09 2.17
N VAL A 130 14.52 4.16 1.62
CA VAL A 130 15.23 5.40 1.27
C VAL A 130 15.79 6.05 2.53
N MET A 131 15.00 6.14 3.60
CA MET A 131 15.44 6.71 4.87
C MET A 131 16.58 5.90 5.49
N LYS A 132 16.54 4.57 5.42
CA LYS A 132 17.64 3.71 5.84
C LYS A 132 18.95 4.05 5.13
N LEU A 133 18.91 4.19 3.80
CA LEU A 133 20.09 4.60 3.03
C LEU A 133 20.57 6.02 3.40
N ALA A 134 19.64 6.92 3.73
CA ALA A 134 19.99 8.25 4.21
C ALA A 134 20.68 8.20 5.59
N ALA A 135 20.15 7.40 6.51
CA ALA A 135 20.74 7.18 7.84
C ALA A 135 22.14 6.52 7.76
N GLU A 136 22.39 5.75 6.70
CA GLU A 136 23.70 5.16 6.41
C GLU A 136 24.65 6.12 5.64
N ASN A 137 24.26 7.39 5.45
CA ASN A 137 24.99 8.40 4.68
C ASN A 137 25.30 7.99 3.21
N LYS A 138 24.52 7.08 2.64
CA LYS A 138 24.66 6.63 1.26
C LYS A 138 23.96 7.55 0.26
N LEU A 139 22.99 8.33 0.73
CA LEU A 139 22.29 9.39 0.01
C LEU A 139 21.85 10.47 1.00
N ALA A 140 21.43 11.64 0.50
CA ALA A 140 20.78 12.66 1.30
C ALA A 140 19.37 12.94 0.76
N LEU A 141 18.38 13.20 1.64
CA LEU A 141 17.04 13.58 1.21
C LEU A 141 17.01 14.89 0.41
N THR A 142 18.03 15.72 0.58
CA THR A 142 18.28 16.96 -0.18
C THR A 142 19.00 16.73 -1.51
N ASP A 143 19.46 15.50 -1.80
CA ASP A 143 20.09 15.21 -3.08
C ASP A 143 19.11 15.56 -4.23
N PRO A 144 19.59 16.27 -5.26
CA PRO A 144 18.79 16.50 -6.46
C PRO A 144 18.61 15.19 -7.24
N LEU A 145 17.43 14.99 -7.79
CA LEU A 145 17.13 13.84 -8.65
C LEU A 145 18.15 13.68 -9.79
N ALA A 146 18.72 14.81 -10.26
CA ALA A 146 19.74 14.81 -11.32
C ALA A 146 21.03 14.04 -10.95
N LYS A 147 21.33 13.84 -9.66
CA LYS A 147 22.45 12.99 -9.21
C LYS A 147 22.28 11.55 -9.68
N TYR A 148 21.05 11.06 -9.78
CA TYR A 148 20.70 9.69 -10.11
C TYR A 148 20.15 9.55 -11.54
N TYR A 149 19.39 10.55 -12.00
CA TYR A 149 18.72 10.58 -13.30
C TYR A 149 18.94 11.92 -14.00
N PRO A 150 20.17 12.22 -14.47
CA PRO A 150 20.53 13.53 -15.02
C PRO A 150 19.79 13.90 -16.30
N ARG A 151 19.24 12.91 -17.01
CA ARG A 151 18.52 13.10 -18.28
C ARG A 151 17.04 13.49 -18.11
N ILE A 152 16.48 13.37 -16.90
CA ILE A 152 15.10 13.78 -16.64
C ILE A 152 15.06 15.32 -16.59
N LYS A 153 14.23 15.90 -17.45
CA LYS A 153 14.07 17.36 -17.50
C LYS A 153 13.58 17.88 -16.15
N GLY A 154 14.23 18.93 -15.63
CA GLY A 154 13.88 19.51 -14.32
C GLY A 154 14.48 18.79 -13.10
N ALA A 155 15.16 17.66 -13.27
CA ALA A 155 15.71 16.85 -12.17
C ALA A 155 16.66 17.61 -11.22
N ARG A 156 17.32 18.68 -11.68
CA ARG A 156 18.17 19.53 -10.82
C ARG A 156 17.40 20.32 -9.76
N ARG A 157 16.08 20.51 -9.96
CA ARG A 157 15.20 21.29 -9.08
C ARG A 157 14.34 20.43 -8.18
N ILE A 158 14.43 19.12 -8.30
CA ILE A 158 13.62 18.14 -7.58
C ILE A 158 14.54 17.41 -6.63
N THR A 159 14.23 17.42 -5.35
CA THR A 159 14.97 16.66 -4.33
C THR A 159 14.33 15.30 -4.09
N LEU A 160 15.05 14.36 -3.46
CA LEU A 160 14.48 13.08 -3.02
C LEU A 160 13.35 13.33 -1.99
N ARG A 161 13.46 14.40 -1.19
CA ARG A 161 12.41 14.81 -0.27
C ARG A 161 11.13 15.21 -1.02
N ASP A 162 11.23 15.98 -2.09
CA ASP A 162 10.05 16.34 -2.90
C ASP A 162 9.35 15.11 -3.47
N MET A 163 10.13 14.09 -3.82
CA MET A 163 9.58 12.83 -4.34
C MET A 163 8.84 12.05 -3.24
N LEU A 164 9.41 11.95 -2.04
CA LEU A 164 8.78 11.30 -0.88
C LEU A 164 7.48 11.98 -0.47
N ASP A 165 7.37 13.30 -0.69
CA ASP A 165 6.21 14.12 -0.34
C ASP A 165 5.22 14.33 -1.48
N MET A 166 5.43 13.66 -2.64
CA MET A 166 4.61 13.86 -3.84
C MET A 166 4.58 15.33 -4.31
N LYS A 167 5.74 16.02 -4.27
CA LYS A 167 5.90 17.44 -4.63
C LYS A 167 6.83 17.66 -5.82
N SER A 168 7.23 16.62 -6.50
CA SER A 168 8.20 16.67 -7.60
C SER A 168 7.65 17.28 -8.89
N GLY A 169 6.33 17.27 -9.10
CA GLY A 169 5.69 17.60 -10.37
C GLY A 169 6.02 16.61 -11.50
N LEU A 170 6.52 15.41 -11.16
CA LEU A 170 6.78 14.35 -12.14
C LEU A 170 5.51 13.61 -12.52
N ARG A 171 5.33 13.34 -13.81
CA ARG A 171 4.24 12.55 -14.35
C ARG A 171 4.74 11.56 -15.38
N LEU A 172 4.21 10.35 -15.35
CA LEU A 172 4.40 9.38 -16.43
C LEU A 172 3.30 9.60 -17.47
N VAL A 173 3.67 9.81 -18.74
CA VAL A 173 2.75 10.19 -19.81
C VAL A 173 2.45 9.07 -20.79
N ALA A 174 2.97 7.89 -20.55
CA ALA A 174 2.73 6.71 -21.35
C ALA A 174 2.68 5.47 -20.48
N PHE A 175 2.01 4.43 -20.98
CA PHE A 175 1.96 3.11 -20.38
C PHE A 175 2.68 2.13 -21.29
N PRO A 176 3.48 1.22 -20.74
CA PRO A 176 4.15 0.21 -21.55
C PRO A 176 3.18 -0.89 -21.96
N ASP A 177 3.13 -1.21 -23.26
CA ASP A 177 2.34 -2.32 -23.78
C ASP A 177 2.88 -3.68 -23.28
N LYS A 178 4.21 -3.76 -23.12
CA LYS A 178 4.89 -4.99 -22.70
C LYS A 178 6.01 -4.67 -21.73
N LEU A 179 5.96 -5.33 -20.56
CA LEU A 179 7.02 -5.29 -19.55
C LEU A 179 7.40 -6.71 -19.15
N ASN A 180 8.70 -6.96 -19.03
CA ASN A 180 9.25 -8.25 -18.64
C ASN A 180 10.25 -8.19 -17.49
N SER A 181 10.58 -6.99 -16.99
CA SER A 181 11.52 -6.79 -15.91
C SER A 181 11.38 -5.43 -15.24
N GLU A 182 11.84 -5.32 -13.99
CA GLU A 182 11.90 -4.08 -13.23
C GLU A 182 12.84 -3.06 -13.88
N ASN A 183 13.98 -3.53 -14.40
CA ASN A 183 14.90 -2.67 -15.17
C ASN A 183 14.27 -2.19 -16.49
N GLY A 184 13.40 -3.01 -17.10
CA GLY A 184 12.58 -2.59 -18.24
C GLY A 184 11.65 -1.45 -17.85
N MET A 185 10.98 -1.54 -16.69
CA MET A 185 10.14 -0.47 -16.17
C MET A 185 10.95 0.80 -15.91
N LEU A 186 12.11 0.71 -15.27
CA LEU A 186 12.96 1.88 -15.04
C LEU A 186 13.40 2.59 -16.32
N ARG A 187 13.80 1.82 -17.35
CA ARG A 187 14.13 2.42 -18.65
C ARG A 187 12.92 3.09 -19.27
N PHE A 188 11.75 2.47 -19.17
CA PHE A 188 10.51 3.04 -19.68
C PHE A 188 10.17 4.36 -18.96
N VAL A 189 10.25 4.39 -17.63
CA VAL A 189 10.02 5.60 -16.82
C VAL A 189 10.97 6.72 -17.24
N GLN A 190 12.28 6.44 -17.31
CA GLN A 190 13.27 7.45 -17.70
C GLN A 190 13.02 8.08 -19.07
N LYS A 191 12.45 7.30 -20.02
CA LYS A 191 12.13 7.77 -21.37
C LYS A 191 10.83 8.58 -21.41
N ASN A 192 9.84 8.24 -20.59
CA ASN A 192 8.46 8.72 -20.71
C ASN A 192 8.01 9.61 -19.54
N VAL A 193 8.88 9.85 -18.55
CA VAL A 193 8.57 10.78 -17.47
C VAL A 193 8.76 12.22 -17.94
N ILE A 194 7.78 13.05 -17.61
CA ILE A 194 7.87 14.51 -17.78
C ILE A 194 7.86 15.21 -16.43
N SER A 195 8.48 16.37 -16.36
CA SER A 195 8.37 17.30 -15.24
C SER A 195 7.41 18.42 -15.61
N GLN A 196 6.50 18.71 -14.70
CA GLN A 196 5.61 19.87 -14.77
C GLN A 196 6.15 20.97 -13.85
N PRO A 197 6.93 21.97 -14.33
CA PRO A 197 7.64 22.94 -13.49
C PRO A 197 6.74 23.73 -12.53
N ARG A 198 5.46 23.94 -12.90
CA ARG A 198 4.45 24.64 -12.08
C ARG A 198 4.04 23.85 -10.83
N ASN A 199 4.24 22.52 -10.86
CA ASN A 199 3.83 21.61 -9.79
C ASN A 199 5.00 21.25 -8.87
N ILE A 200 6.23 21.64 -9.20
CA ILE A 200 7.38 21.46 -8.29
C ILE A 200 7.13 22.25 -7.02
N GLY A 201 7.24 21.60 -5.87
CA GLY A 201 6.92 22.17 -4.56
C GLY A 201 5.46 22.07 -4.15
N LYS A 202 4.53 21.71 -5.08
CA LYS A 202 3.11 21.50 -4.79
C LYS A 202 2.79 20.02 -4.70
N TRP A 203 1.88 19.66 -3.81
CA TRP A 203 1.40 18.29 -3.72
C TRP A 203 0.69 17.87 -5.01
N ASP A 204 1.18 16.78 -5.60
CA ASP A 204 0.68 16.23 -6.84
C ASP A 204 0.99 14.72 -6.86
N TYR A 205 -0.02 13.91 -6.46
CA TYR A 205 0.17 12.46 -6.31
C TYR A 205 0.56 11.80 -7.63
N SER A 206 1.75 11.22 -7.67
CA SER A 206 2.26 10.52 -8.85
C SER A 206 3.11 9.31 -8.47
N PRO A 207 2.69 8.08 -8.80
CA PRO A 207 3.44 6.86 -8.49
C PRO A 207 4.87 6.85 -9.03
N VAL A 208 5.15 7.58 -10.12
CA VAL A 208 6.46 7.66 -10.75
C VAL A 208 7.57 8.10 -9.79
N ASN A 209 7.22 8.89 -8.77
CA ASN A 209 8.16 9.27 -7.71
C ASN A 209 8.77 8.03 -7.05
N PHE A 210 7.95 7.09 -6.66
CA PHE A 210 8.37 5.89 -5.94
C PHE A 210 8.96 4.82 -6.87
N MET A 211 8.60 4.80 -8.15
CA MET A 211 9.29 3.98 -9.16
C MET A 211 10.75 4.42 -9.31
N LEU A 212 11.00 5.72 -9.39
CA LEU A 212 12.36 6.27 -9.47
C LEU A 212 13.11 6.10 -8.14
N LEU A 213 12.46 6.30 -6.98
CA LEU A 213 13.07 6.04 -5.67
C LEU A 213 13.47 4.57 -5.51
N ALA A 214 12.66 3.61 -5.97
CA ALA A 214 13.02 2.20 -5.98
C ALA A 214 14.25 1.93 -6.87
N GLY A 215 14.36 2.62 -7.99
CA GLY A 215 15.56 2.55 -8.84
C GLY A 215 16.79 3.21 -8.20
N ILE A 216 16.62 4.28 -7.41
CA ILE A 216 17.70 4.88 -6.62
C ILE A 216 18.18 3.90 -5.54
N ILE A 217 17.25 3.20 -4.87
CA ILE A 217 17.61 2.13 -3.92
C ILE A 217 18.52 1.10 -4.61
N GLN A 218 18.18 0.65 -5.83
CA GLN A 218 19.03 -0.29 -6.57
C GLN A 218 20.42 0.29 -6.88
N GLN A 219 20.47 1.56 -7.34
CA GLN A 219 21.74 2.20 -7.69
C GLN A 219 22.67 2.37 -6.49
N VAL A 220 22.11 2.73 -5.34
CA VAL A 220 22.88 3.09 -4.15
C VAL A 220 23.27 1.85 -3.34
N SER A 221 22.39 0.84 -3.29
CA SER A 221 22.68 -0.40 -2.56
C SER A 221 23.52 -1.39 -3.36
N GLY A 222 23.49 -1.32 -4.69
CA GLY A 222 24.09 -2.34 -5.57
C GLY A 222 23.25 -3.62 -5.69
N GLU A 223 22.09 -3.69 -5.06
CA GLU A 223 21.21 -4.84 -5.05
C GLU A 223 19.93 -4.58 -5.88
N SER A 224 19.23 -5.65 -6.31
CA SER A 224 17.88 -5.46 -6.83
C SER A 224 16.96 -4.93 -5.72
N TYR A 225 15.96 -4.12 -6.08
CA TYR A 225 14.99 -3.59 -5.11
C TYR A 225 14.35 -4.71 -4.27
N ARG A 226 13.97 -5.82 -4.90
CA ARG A 226 13.37 -6.97 -4.21
C ARG A 226 14.32 -7.65 -3.23
N GLN A 227 15.61 -7.74 -3.60
CA GLN A 227 16.62 -8.30 -2.70
C GLN A 227 16.81 -7.39 -1.50
N TYR A 228 17.03 -6.09 -1.74
CA TYR A 228 17.20 -5.10 -0.68
C TYR A 228 15.98 -5.02 0.26
N PHE A 229 14.77 -5.04 -0.29
CA PHE A 229 13.52 -5.10 0.49
C PHE A 229 13.46 -6.38 1.35
N THR A 230 13.79 -7.53 0.76
CA THR A 230 13.77 -8.82 1.45
C THR A 230 14.73 -8.84 2.62
N ASP A 231 15.96 -8.34 2.41
CA ASP A 231 17.05 -8.41 3.39
C ASP A 231 16.90 -7.40 4.52
N ASN A 232 16.23 -6.28 4.27
CA ASN A 232 16.07 -5.22 5.26
C ASN A 232 14.69 -5.17 5.94
N ILE A 233 13.65 -5.78 5.34
CA ILE A 233 12.28 -5.76 5.89
C ILE A 233 11.78 -7.18 6.16
N ILE A 234 11.74 -8.06 5.15
CA ILE A 234 11.08 -9.37 5.29
C ILE A 234 11.83 -10.27 6.28
N ARG A 235 13.13 -10.47 6.04
CA ARG A 235 13.95 -11.41 6.84
C ARG A 235 14.15 -10.96 8.29
N PRO A 236 14.59 -9.69 8.55
CA PRO A 236 14.87 -9.25 9.91
C PRO A 236 13.63 -9.24 10.80
N TRP A 237 12.45 -9.01 10.22
CA TRP A 237 11.20 -8.93 10.98
C TRP A 237 10.37 -10.22 10.91
N HIS A 238 10.91 -11.27 10.31
CA HIS A 238 10.26 -12.59 10.19
C HIS A 238 8.86 -12.53 9.59
N LEU A 239 8.67 -11.71 8.53
CA LEU A 239 7.38 -11.51 7.87
C LEU A 239 7.06 -12.72 6.98
N ASN A 240 6.52 -13.77 7.57
CA ASN A 240 6.36 -15.09 6.92
C ASN A 240 5.24 -15.13 5.87
N HIS A 241 4.31 -14.16 5.92
CA HIS A 241 3.19 -14.01 4.99
C HIS A 241 3.37 -12.78 4.09
N THR A 242 4.63 -12.48 3.75
CA THR A 242 5.04 -11.35 2.90
C THR A 242 5.85 -11.84 1.72
N GLY A 243 5.72 -11.14 0.60
CA GLY A 243 6.52 -11.37 -0.60
C GLY A 243 6.08 -10.49 -1.76
N PHE A 244 6.50 -10.86 -2.96
CA PHE A 244 6.18 -10.10 -4.18
C PHE A 244 5.12 -10.82 -5.01
N VAL A 245 4.25 -10.04 -5.66
CA VAL A 245 3.07 -10.53 -6.42
C VAL A 245 3.40 -11.60 -7.46
N PHE A 246 4.63 -11.63 -7.98
CA PHE A 246 5.09 -12.64 -8.95
C PHE A 246 4.91 -14.09 -8.49
N ASN A 247 4.90 -14.33 -7.18
CA ASN A 247 4.75 -15.65 -6.57
C ASN A 247 3.50 -15.74 -5.68
N MET A 248 2.67 -14.71 -5.63
CA MET A 248 1.52 -14.63 -4.71
C MET A 248 0.49 -15.74 -4.97
N ALA A 249 0.15 -15.99 -6.23
CA ALA A 249 -0.84 -17.01 -6.61
C ALA A 249 -0.45 -18.44 -6.22
N HIS A 250 0.86 -18.70 -6.00
CA HIS A 250 1.36 -20.00 -5.55
C HIS A 250 1.35 -20.17 -4.03
N ARG A 251 0.94 -19.16 -3.28
CA ARG A 251 0.87 -19.23 -1.82
C ARG A 251 -0.41 -19.94 -1.38
N ARG A 252 -0.30 -20.85 -0.40
CA ARG A 252 -1.48 -21.48 0.22
C ARG A 252 -2.45 -20.44 0.80
N ALA A 253 -1.93 -19.34 1.30
CA ALA A 253 -2.68 -18.24 1.90
C ALA A 253 -3.22 -17.22 0.88
N TYR A 254 -3.07 -17.47 -0.42
CA TYR A 254 -3.51 -16.57 -1.49
C TYR A 254 -5.00 -16.26 -1.41
N SER A 255 -5.33 -14.97 -1.54
CA SER A 255 -6.69 -14.48 -1.74
C SER A 255 -6.80 -13.91 -3.16
N GLN A 256 -7.79 -14.38 -3.93
CA GLN A 256 -8.08 -13.92 -5.28
C GLN A 256 -8.69 -12.53 -5.25
N GLY A 257 -8.19 -11.59 -6.07
CA GLY A 257 -8.78 -10.26 -6.23
C GLY A 257 -10.08 -10.32 -7.02
N TYR A 258 -11.10 -9.62 -6.51
CA TYR A 258 -12.42 -9.46 -7.13
C TYR A 258 -12.77 -7.97 -7.19
N GLN A 259 -13.59 -7.60 -8.16
CA GLN A 259 -14.16 -6.26 -8.21
C GLN A 259 -15.69 -6.36 -8.41
N ASN A 260 -16.38 -5.37 -7.90
CA ASN A 260 -17.75 -5.12 -8.25
C ASN A 260 -17.80 -3.95 -9.25
N SER A 261 -18.28 -4.23 -10.45
CA SER A 261 -18.52 -3.22 -11.48
C SER A 261 -19.88 -2.53 -11.33
N ASP A 262 -20.81 -3.13 -10.57
CA ASP A 262 -22.10 -2.52 -10.31
C ASP A 262 -22.06 -1.66 -9.05
N MET A 263 -22.14 -0.34 -9.24
CA MET A 263 -22.17 0.64 -8.15
C MET A 263 -23.41 0.49 -7.24
N ALA A 264 -24.48 -0.13 -7.73
CA ALA A 264 -25.70 -0.40 -6.96
C ALA A 264 -25.62 -1.72 -6.19
N ASP A 265 -24.68 -2.61 -6.52
CA ASP A 265 -24.58 -3.91 -5.87
C ASP A 265 -24.07 -3.76 -4.46
N VAL A 266 -24.85 -4.27 -3.55
CA VAL A 266 -24.63 -4.24 -2.12
C VAL A 266 -24.08 -5.56 -1.58
N ALA A 267 -24.21 -6.67 -2.31
CA ALA A 267 -23.72 -7.99 -1.91
C ALA A 267 -22.41 -8.36 -2.61
N ALA A 268 -21.57 -9.16 -1.96
CA ALA A 268 -20.38 -9.71 -2.60
C ALA A 268 -20.79 -10.90 -3.49
N THR A 269 -20.87 -10.67 -4.78
CA THR A 269 -21.27 -11.70 -5.76
C THR A 269 -20.10 -12.57 -6.21
N TYR A 270 -18.85 -12.07 -6.12
CA TYR A 270 -17.62 -12.72 -6.57
C TYR A 270 -17.61 -13.11 -8.07
N ASN A 271 -18.48 -12.53 -8.88
CA ASN A 271 -18.65 -12.87 -10.29
C ASN A 271 -17.51 -12.31 -11.17
N SER A 272 -16.88 -11.22 -10.74
CA SER A 272 -15.83 -10.56 -11.51
C SER A 272 -14.48 -10.70 -10.82
N ARG A 273 -13.65 -11.63 -11.30
CA ARG A 273 -12.24 -11.69 -10.95
C ARG A 273 -11.48 -10.56 -11.62
N TYR A 274 -10.47 -10.04 -10.94
CA TYR A 274 -9.61 -9.01 -11.50
C TYR A 274 -8.16 -9.53 -11.57
N PRO A 275 -7.80 -10.30 -12.60
CA PRO A 275 -6.47 -10.84 -12.75
C PRO A 275 -5.47 -9.73 -13.08
N GLU A 276 -4.34 -9.74 -12.40
CA GLU A 276 -3.22 -8.88 -12.71
C GLU A 276 -2.33 -9.53 -13.78
N SER A 277 -2.04 -8.80 -14.86
CA SER A 277 -1.11 -9.26 -15.89
C SER A 277 0.34 -9.18 -15.38
N ARG A 278 1.23 -9.99 -16.00
CA ARG A 278 2.66 -9.93 -15.66
C ARG A 278 3.28 -8.57 -15.96
N ALA A 279 2.84 -7.89 -17.00
CA ALA A 279 3.28 -6.53 -17.33
C ALA A 279 2.86 -5.54 -16.24
N SER A 280 1.63 -5.65 -15.75
CA SER A 280 1.11 -4.83 -14.65
C SER A 280 1.89 -5.04 -13.35
N MET A 281 2.31 -6.27 -13.05
CA MET A 281 3.18 -6.56 -11.90
C MET A 281 4.50 -5.78 -11.97
N PHE A 282 5.12 -5.68 -13.15
CA PHE A 282 6.32 -4.87 -13.32
C PHE A 282 6.04 -3.37 -13.30
N TYR A 283 4.88 -2.94 -13.83
CA TYR A 283 4.47 -1.54 -13.80
C TYR A 283 4.39 -0.98 -12.37
N GLN A 284 4.05 -1.82 -11.39
CA GLN A 284 3.98 -1.42 -9.99
C GLN A 284 5.33 -1.43 -9.25
N PHE A 285 6.44 -1.39 -9.96
CA PHE A 285 7.79 -1.38 -9.40
C PHE A 285 7.96 -0.33 -8.29
N GLY A 286 8.28 -0.79 -7.07
CA GLY A 286 8.44 0.06 -5.88
C GLY A 286 7.16 0.69 -5.33
N THR A 287 5.99 0.45 -5.93
CA THR A 287 4.74 1.15 -5.61
C THR A 287 3.57 0.25 -5.25
N GLY A 288 3.61 -1.06 -5.59
CA GLY A 288 2.45 -1.93 -5.39
C GLY A 288 2.70 -3.42 -5.63
N GLN A 289 3.96 -3.86 -5.74
CA GLN A 289 4.34 -5.25 -6.00
C GLN A 289 4.35 -6.17 -4.78
N VAL A 290 4.19 -5.62 -3.57
CA VAL A 290 4.27 -6.39 -2.33
C VAL A 290 2.89 -6.89 -1.93
N TYR A 291 2.82 -8.14 -1.46
CA TYR A 291 1.69 -8.66 -0.71
C TYR A 291 2.06 -8.94 0.74
N MET A 292 1.09 -8.79 1.64
CA MET A 292 1.24 -9.13 3.08
C MET A 292 -0.05 -9.72 3.66
N SER A 293 0.07 -10.34 4.85
CA SER A 293 -1.05 -10.52 5.76
C SER A 293 -1.29 -9.25 6.58
N VAL A 294 -2.46 -9.15 7.25
CA VAL A 294 -2.78 -8.02 8.15
C VAL A 294 -1.76 -7.89 9.28
N HIS A 295 -1.31 -9.03 9.82
CA HIS A 295 -0.31 -9.06 10.88
C HIS A 295 1.05 -8.58 10.40
N ASP A 296 1.52 -9.07 9.25
CA ASP A 296 2.83 -8.69 8.72
C ASP A 296 2.86 -7.19 8.36
N LEU A 297 1.76 -6.65 7.82
CA LEU A 297 1.67 -5.21 7.54
C LEU A 297 1.72 -4.38 8.82
N PHE A 298 0.97 -4.77 9.86
CA PHE A 298 1.03 -4.06 11.15
C PHE A 298 2.44 -4.10 11.73
N VAL A 299 3.10 -5.26 11.72
CA VAL A 299 4.48 -5.41 12.22
C VAL A 299 5.46 -4.54 11.43
N ALA A 300 5.33 -4.48 10.10
CA ALA A 300 6.19 -3.68 9.26
C ALA A 300 6.06 -2.18 9.56
N GLU A 301 4.83 -1.64 9.57
CA GLU A 301 4.58 -0.23 9.88
C GLU A 301 5.01 0.12 11.32
N ARG A 302 4.66 -0.73 12.30
CA ARG A 302 5.10 -0.56 13.69
C ARG A 302 6.61 -0.50 13.83
N ASN A 303 7.32 -1.42 13.18
CA ASN A 303 8.78 -1.50 13.29
C ASN A 303 9.47 -0.28 12.68
N MET A 304 8.94 0.28 11.59
CA MET A 304 9.42 1.55 11.04
C MET A 304 9.17 2.70 12.02
N LEU A 305 7.97 2.83 12.57
CA LEU A 305 7.60 3.86 13.55
C LEU A 305 8.42 3.78 14.84
N GLN A 306 8.89 2.59 15.20
CA GLN A 306 9.73 2.35 16.38
C GLN A 306 11.24 2.45 16.08
N GLY A 307 11.64 2.92 14.89
CA GLY A 307 13.05 3.13 14.55
C GLY A 307 13.85 1.85 14.37
N LYS A 308 13.22 0.72 13.97
CA LYS A 308 13.93 -0.55 13.78
C LYS A 308 14.55 -0.70 12.37
N LEU A 309 14.19 0.15 11.43
CA LEU A 309 14.78 0.18 10.09
C LEU A 309 15.87 1.23 9.95
N TYR A 310 15.73 2.34 10.66
CA TYR A 310 16.61 3.50 10.73
C TYR A 310 16.47 4.12 12.14
N PRO A 311 17.37 5.00 12.59
CA PRO A 311 17.31 5.60 13.93
C PRO A 311 15.95 6.22 14.24
N ALA A 312 15.48 6.11 15.48
CA ALA A 312 14.21 6.66 15.92
C ALA A 312 14.09 8.19 15.72
N SER A 313 15.23 8.91 15.81
CA SER A 313 15.32 10.34 15.47
C SER A 313 14.86 10.66 14.04
N ASP A 314 15.05 9.74 13.11
CA ASP A 314 14.78 9.93 11.70
C ASP A 314 13.33 9.61 11.31
N VAL A 315 12.56 8.97 12.22
CA VAL A 315 11.13 8.70 12.02
C VAL A 315 10.37 10.00 11.76
N ASN A 316 10.60 11.02 12.59
CA ASN A 316 9.95 12.32 12.40
C ASN A 316 10.43 13.01 11.13
N THR A 317 11.73 12.91 10.79
CA THR A 317 12.27 13.45 9.55
C THR A 317 11.55 12.85 8.34
N LEU A 318 11.37 11.53 8.30
CA LEU A 318 10.66 10.86 7.20
C LEU A 318 9.18 11.26 7.14
N LEU A 319 8.51 11.28 8.30
CA LEU A 319 7.06 11.46 8.42
C LEU A 319 6.62 12.93 8.61
N THR A 320 7.51 13.91 8.42
CA THR A 320 7.09 15.31 8.37
C THR A 320 6.30 15.57 7.09
N PRO A 321 5.01 16.01 7.17
CA PRO A 321 4.22 16.29 5.98
C PRO A 321 4.85 17.41 5.14
N GLY A 322 4.97 17.19 3.85
CA GLY A 322 5.54 18.17 2.92
C GLY A 322 4.54 19.24 2.46
N SER A 323 3.25 19.11 2.80
CA SER A 323 2.19 20.00 2.36
C SER A 323 0.93 19.86 3.22
N SER A 324 -0.07 20.71 2.97
CA SER A 324 -1.41 20.64 3.61
C SER A 324 -2.18 19.34 3.33
N SER A 325 -1.74 18.52 2.37
CA SER A 325 -2.32 17.18 2.14
C SER A 325 -2.03 16.20 3.27
N MET A 326 -1.18 16.55 4.23
CA MET A 326 -0.67 15.68 5.30
C MET A 326 0.17 14.49 4.79
N TYR A 327 0.56 14.47 3.51
CA TYR A 327 1.37 13.38 2.95
C TYR A 327 2.87 13.63 3.17
N GLY A 328 3.57 12.63 3.71
CA GLY A 328 5.00 12.63 3.90
C GLY A 328 5.54 11.21 4.05
N GLY A 329 6.67 10.90 3.40
CA GLY A 329 7.30 9.60 3.52
C GLY A 329 6.43 8.40 3.12
N GLY A 330 5.55 8.56 2.13
CA GLY A 330 4.71 7.47 1.64
C GLY A 330 3.41 7.23 2.42
N ALA A 331 3.11 8.04 3.44
CA ALA A 331 1.94 7.93 4.30
C ALA A 331 1.22 9.27 4.47
N TYR A 332 -0.05 9.24 4.87
CA TYR A 332 -0.76 10.40 5.41
C TYR A 332 -0.49 10.49 6.90
N VAL A 333 0.11 11.59 7.34
CA VAL A 333 0.64 11.76 8.70
C VAL A 333 -0.26 12.69 9.50
N TYR A 334 -0.91 12.16 10.51
CA TYR A 334 -1.75 12.90 11.45
C TYR A 334 -1.02 13.12 12.79
N PRO A 335 -1.53 13.94 13.70
CA PRO A 335 -0.85 14.23 14.96
C PRO A 335 -0.46 12.97 15.76
N ASN A 336 -1.37 11.99 15.88
CA ASN A 336 -1.20 10.82 16.74
C ASN A 336 -1.02 9.49 15.99
N TYR A 337 -1.23 9.46 14.66
CA TYR A 337 -1.17 8.24 13.86
C TYR A 337 -0.75 8.53 12.42
N ILE A 338 -0.40 7.48 11.71
CA ILE A 338 -0.27 7.47 10.25
C ILE A 338 -1.40 6.66 9.64
N ARG A 339 -1.77 7.02 8.41
CA ARG A 339 -2.66 6.23 7.57
C ARG A 339 -1.95 5.92 6.25
N VAL A 340 -1.95 4.65 5.89
CA VAL A 340 -1.54 4.17 4.57
C VAL A 340 -2.73 3.53 3.88
N HIS A 341 -2.83 3.70 2.55
CA HIS A 341 -3.93 3.18 1.75
C HIS A 341 -3.44 2.80 0.35
N GLY A 342 -4.01 1.74 -0.20
CA GLY A 342 -3.68 1.26 -1.53
C GLY A 342 -4.83 0.52 -2.19
N LEU A 343 -4.91 0.63 -3.51
CA LEU A 343 -5.91 -0.01 -4.38
C LEU A 343 -5.22 -0.57 -5.62
N ALA A 344 -5.43 -1.83 -5.93
CA ALA A 344 -5.00 -2.43 -7.20
C ALA A 344 -5.67 -3.79 -7.41
N TYR A 345 -6.09 -4.08 -8.64
CA TYR A 345 -6.49 -5.43 -9.11
C TYR A 345 -7.44 -6.18 -8.19
N GLY A 346 -8.45 -5.48 -7.70
CA GLY A 346 -9.46 -6.05 -6.81
C GLY A 346 -9.04 -6.11 -5.33
N TYR A 347 -7.84 -5.60 -5.00
CA TYR A 347 -7.39 -5.49 -3.61
C TYR A 347 -7.50 -4.05 -3.11
N GLU A 348 -7.82 -3.94 -1.83
CA GLU A 348 -7.74 -2.69 -1.09
C GLU A 348 -7.04 -2.94 0.25
N ALA A 349 -6.07 -2.11 0.57
CA ALA A 349 -5.30 -2.15 1.80
C ALA A 349 -5.43 -0.82 2.55
N THR A 350 -5.82 -0.87 3.81
CA THR A 350 -5.87 0.29 4.70
C THR A 350 -5.23 -0.07 6.04
N ALA A 351 -4.28 0.75 6.50
CA ALA A 351 -3.77 0.64 7.86
C ALA A 351 -3.70 2.01 8.51
N LEU A 352 -4.17 2.07 9.77
CA LEU A 352 -3.97 3.18 10.69
C LEU A 352 -3.13 2.66 11.85
N VAL A 353 -2.02 3.32 12.13
CA VAL A 353 -1.10 2.90 13.20
C VAL A 353 -0.70 4.12 14.01
N SER A 354 -0.81 4.03 15.35
CA SER A 354 -0.38 5.11 16.24
C SER A 354 1.13 5.39 16.06
N LYS A 355 1.56 6.63 16.25
CA LYS A 355 2.98 6.99 16.14
C LYS A 355 3.88 6.20 17.10
N THR A 356 3.34 5.69 18.18
CA THR A 356 4.03 4.80 19.11
C THR A 356 4.14 3.36 18.60
N GLY A 357 3.36 2.99 17.58
CA GLY A 357 3.25 1.62 17.08
C GLY A 357 2.51 0.68 18.04
N GLN A 358 1.83 1.21 19.09
CA GLN A 358 1.14 0.38 20.08
C GLN A 358 -0.30 0.04 19.66
N ASP A 359 -0.95 0.93 18.93
CA ASP A 359 -2.33 0.76 18.49
C ASP A 359 -2.38 0.69 16.97
N GLY A 360 -3.30 -0.10 16.44
CA GLY A 360 -3.45 -0.21 15.00
C GLY A 360 -4.77 -0.84 14.57
N VAL A 361 -5.22 -0.42 13.38
CA VAL A 361 -6.33 -1.03 12.64
C VAL A 361 -5.84 -1.32 11.25
N VAL A 362 -5.85 -2.58 10.84
CA VAL A 362 -5.45 -3.01 9.49
C VAL A 362 -6.59 -3.77 8.85
N LEU A 363 -7.07 -3.28 7.72
CA LEU A 363 -8.07 -3.94 6.89
C LEU A 363 -7.47 -4.23 5.52
N LEU A 364 -7.37 -5.51 5.15
CA LEU A 364 -6.95 -5.95 3.83
C LEU A 364 -8.10 -6.67 3.15
N SER A 365 -8.54 -6.14 2.01
CA SER A 365 -9.66 -6.66 1.23
C SER A 365 -9.17 -7.25 -0.09
N ASN A 366 -9.82 -8.32 -0.53
CA ASN A 366 -9.71 -8.87 -1.87
C ASN A 366 -10.99 -8.66 -2.70
N TYR A 367 -11.84 -7.73 -2.27
CA TYR A 367 -13.08 -7.42 -2.95
C TYR A 367 -13.25 -5.89 -3.06
N TYR A 368 -12.88 -5.34 -4.20
CA TYR A 368 -12.96 -3.91 -4.44
C TYR A 368 -14.37 -3.45 -4.79
N ARG A 369 -14.84 -2.38 -4.13
CA ARG A 369 -16.06 -1.64 -4.43
C ARG A 369 -15.78 -0.14 -4.45
N ALA A 370 -16.10 0.52 -5.57
CA ALA A 370 -15.81 1.94 -5.73
C ALA A 370 -16.56 2.84 -4.73
N ASN A 371 -17.76 2.43 -4.32
CA ASN A 371 -18.66 3.17 -3.43
C ASN A 371 -18.54 2.79 -1.95
N GLN A 372 -17.70 1.81 -1.59
CA GLN A 372 -17.62 1.29 -0.23
C GLN A 372 -16.18 0.89 0.13
N LEU A 373 -15.34 1.89 0.33
CA LEU A 373 -13.93 1.70 0.63
C LEU A 373 -13.69 1.24 2.06
N SER A 374 -12.68 0.39 2.26
CA SER A 374 -12.26 -0.12 3.58
C SER A 374 -11.76 0.97 4.54
N GLN A 375 -11.45 2.15 4.02
CA GLN A 375 -11.10 3.31 4.85
C GLN A 375 -12.23 3.71 5.82
N THR A 376 -13.50 3.60 5.39
CA THR A 376 -14.65 3.96 6.25
C THR A 376 -14.71 3.09 7.51
N PRO A 377 -14.83 1.75 7.43
CA PRO A 377 -14.83 0.91 8.63
C PRO A 377 -13.53 0.99 9.42
N ALA A 378 -12.37 1.12 8.75
CA ALA A 378 -11.10 1.28 9.44
C ALA A 378 -11.08 2.54 10.32
N MET A 379 -11.60 3.67 9.81
CA MET A 379 -11.68 4.92 10.58
C MET A 379 -12.72 4.85 11.70
N GLN A 380 -13.88 4.19 11.49
CA GLN A 380 -14.86 3.97 12.53
C GLN A 380 -14.25 3.20 13.72
N ILE A 381 -13.56 2.08 13.43
CA ILE A 381 -12.90 1.27 14.45
C ILE A 381 -11.75 2.07 15.11
N TRP A 382 -10.98 2.83 14.34
CA TRP A 382 -9.90 3.66 14.89
C TRP A 382 -10.41 4.72 15.86
N ASN A 383 -11.53 5.38 15.55
CA ASN A 383 -12.12 6.39 16.42
C ASN A 383 -12.56 5.80 17.77
N LEU A 384 -13.18 4.62 17.77
CA LEU A 384 -13.55 3.91 19.00
C LEU A 384 -12.31 3.45 19.77
N LEU A 385 -11.28 2.95 19.08
CA LEU A 385 -10.04 2.52 19.69
C LEU A 385 -9.33 3.68 20.38
N SER A 386 -9.16 4.80 19.69
CA SER A 386 -8.47 5.99 20.18
C SER A 386 -9.22 6.72 21.29
N ALA A 387 -10.56 6.63 21.31
CA ALA A 387 -11.40 7.15 22.38
C ALA A 387 -11.49 6.21 23.62
N GLY A 388 -10.82 5.03 23.57
CA GLY A 388 -10.90 4.06 24.66
C GLY A 388 -12.27 3.38 24.82
N GLN A 389 -13.11 3.45 23.78
CA GLN A 389 -14.49 2.93 23.83
C GLN A 389 -14.59 1.42 23.54
N LEU A 390 -13.59 0.81 22.90
CA LEU A 390 -13.52 -0.63 22.71
C LEU A 390 -13.18 -1.32 24.05
N LYS A 391 -14.18 -1.63 24.87
CA LYS A 391 -13.99 -2.30 26.17
C LYS A 391 -13.67 -3.78 25.98
N SER A 392 -12.67 -4.27 26.72
CA SER A 392 -12.25 -5.69 26.76
C SER A 392 -13.32 -6.58 27.39
#